data_2f8efe3c3c154c50c2bba8cf3646455f
#
_entry.id   2f8efe3c3c154c50c2bba8cf3646455f
#
_cell.length_a   1.000
_cell.length_b   1.000
_cell.length_c   1.000
_cell.angle_alpha   90.00
_cell.angle_beta   90.00
_cell.angle_gamma   90.00
#
_symmetry.space_group_name_H-M   'P 1'
#
loop_
_entity.id
_entity.type
_entity.pdbx_description
1 polymer ?
#
loop_
_entity_poly.entity_id
_entity_poly.type
_entity_poly.pdbx_seq_one_letter_code
_entity_poly.pdbx_strand_id
1 'polypeptide(L)'
;VDGLNGTPLESSQSVFLRFQELAAAHAPGVIVKWIPGHRDIEGHEAADKLAKEGAMMEAASETWPTVAWARRQHKKQTKDSIAEWWEEQDEPRYREVKSYAVVSKGLVSLKRATIHRLLAARSGHGDFAQYHERFEHADANNHCSCGEKKAPEHVFFCRKVQKHRLLPRYAPRAAYLQYLGEESAKWARFVEGMEFFTRICPR
;
A
#
# COMPACT_ATOMS: atom_id res chain seq x y z
N VAL A 1 17.20 -16.56 -19.85
CA VAL A 1 18.11 -17.66 -20.29
C VAL A 1 17.67 -18.99 -19.68
N ASP A 2 17.37 -19.04 -18.38
CA ASP A 2 16.99 -20.30 -17.71
C ASP A 2 15.72 -20.92 -18.27
N GLY A 3 14.71 -20.12 -18.61
CA GLY A 3 13.46 -20.58 -19.25
C GLY A 3 13.65 -21.11 -20.68
N LEU A 4 14.71 -20.68 -21.38
CA LEU A 4 15.01 -21.16 -22.73
C LEU A 4 15.86 -22.44 -22.72
N ASN A 5 16.67 -22.66 -21.67
CA ASN A 5 17.54 -23.81 -21.52
C ASN A 5 16.99 -24.90 -20.60
N GLY A 6 15.90 -24.62 -19.86
CA GLY A 6 15.31 -25.51 -18.87
C GLY A 6 13.81 -25.68 -19.03
N THR A 7 13.13 -26.06 -17.95
CA THR A 7 11.67 -26.16 -17.94
C THR A 7 11.07 -24.75 -17.76
N PRO A 8 10.38 -24.20 -18.76
CA PRO A 8 9.78 -22.87 -18.63
C PRO A 8 8.64 -22.91 -17.63
N LEU A 9 8.71 -21.96 -16.69
CA LEU A 9 7.69 -21.73 -15.67
C LEU A 9 6.86 -20.48 -16.05
N GLU A 10 5.57 -20.50 -15.72
CA GLU A 10 4.67 -19.35 -15.81
C GLU A 10 4.14 -18.95 -17.21
N SER A 11 3.89 -17.64 -17.36
CA SER A 11 2.96 -17.07 -18.34
C SER A 11 3.36 -17.11 -19.81
N SER A 12 4.56 -17.52 -20.14
CA SER A 12 5.04 -17.60 -21.52
C SER A 12 5.51 -19.00 -21.90
N GLN A 13 5.05 -20.01 -21.16
CA GLN A 13 5.50 -21.39 -21.31
C GLN A 13 5.38 -21.90 -22.76
N SER A 14 4.28 -21.66 -23.43
CA SER A 14 4.07 -22.10 -24.82
C SER A 14 5.11 -21.50 -25.80
N VAL A 15 5.49 -20.25 -25.59
CA VAL A 15 6.50 -19.58 -26.42
C VAL A 15 7.88 -20.19 -26.18
N PHE A 16 8.22 -20.45 -24.92
CA PHE A 16 9.50 -21.10 -24.57
C PHE A 16 9.58 -22.53 -25.11
N LEU A 17 8.51 -23.32 -25.00
CA LEU A 17 8.47 -24.67 -25.55
C LEU A 17 8.61 -24.64 -27.08
N ARG A 18 7.92 -23.73 -27.75
CA ARG A 18 8.05 -23.59 -29.21
C ARG A 18 9.43 -23.17 -29.62
N PHE A 19 10.10 -22.27 -28.86
CA PHE A 19 11.49 -21.93 -29.08
C PHE A 19 12.39 -23.16 -28.95
N GLN A 20 12.23 -23.98 -27.91
CA GLN A 20 13.03 -25.19 -27.68
C GLN A 20 12.87 -26.21 -28.80
N GLU A 21 11.62 -26.43 -29.30
CA GLU A 21 11.36 -27.29 -30.44
C GLU A 21 12.10 -26.81 -31.70
N LEU A 22 12.00 -25.53 -32.02
CA LEU A 22 12.67 -24.95 -33.19
C LEU A 22 14.17 -24.97 -33.06
N ALA A 23 14.71 -24.69 -31.86
CA ALA A 23 16.13 -24.72 -31.58
C ALA A 23 16.71 -26.12 -31.69
N ALA A 24 15.96 -27.15 -31.24
CA ALA A 24 16.36 -28.55 -31.38
C ALA A 24 16.38 -29.04 -32.84
N ALA A 25 15.50 -28.49 -33.67
CA ALA A 25 15.47 -28.82 -35.12
C ALA A 25 16.52 -28.07 -35.94
N HIS A 26 17.19 -27.07 -35.37
CA HIS A 26 18.16 -26.24 -36.09
C HIS A 26 19.60 -26.83 -35.97
N ALA A 27 20.13 -27.28 -37.10
CA ALA A 27 21.55 -27.71 -37.18
C ALA A 27 22.46 -26.54 -37.59
N PRO A 28 23.59 -26.29 -36.95
CA PRO A 28 24.33 -27.07 -35.95
C PRO A 28 23.91 -26.89 -34.48
N GLY A 29 22.74 -26.33 -34.21
CA GLY A 29 22.23 -26.05 -32.87
C GLY A 29 22.19 -24.56 -32.55
N VAL A 30 21.45 -24.20 -31.49
CA VAL A 30 21.28 -22.83 -31.01
C VAL A 30 21.90 -22.65 -29.65
N ILE A 31 22.79 -21.67 -29.52
CA ILE A 31 23.40 -21.29 -28.23
C ILE A 31 22.71 -20.04 -27.70
N VAL A 32 22.07 -20.14 -26.54
CA VAL A 32 21.46 -19.00 -25.86
C VAL A 32 22.42 -18.45 -24.82
N LYS A 33 22.77 -17.15 -24.96
CA LYS A 33 23.65 -16.44 -24.02
C LYS A 33 22.93 -15.20 -23.47
N TRP A 34 23.15 -14.95 -22.19
CA TRP A 34 22.72 -13.69 -21.60
C TRP A 34 23.66 -12.55 -22.05
N ILE A 35 23.09 -11.43 -22.44
CA ILE A 35 23.81 -10.19 -22.73
C ILE A 35 23.19 -9.04 -21.91
N PRO A 36 24.00 -8.08 -21.41
CA PRO A 36 23.46 -6.95 -20.68
C PRO A 36 22.65 -6.04 -21.62
N GLY A 37 21.46 -5.62 -21.15
CA GLY A 37 20.64 -4.62 -21.87
C GLY A 37 21.25 -3.22 -21.80
N HIS A 38 20.96 -2.37 -22.81
CA HIS A 38 21.35 -0.95 -22.86
C HIS A 38 22.87 -0.72 -22.71
N ARG A 39 23.66 -1.51 -23.41
CA ARG A 39 25.13 -1.45 -23.43
C ARG A 39 25.69 -1.21 -24.84
N ASP A 40 24.93 -0.56 -25.71
CA ASP A 40 25.32 -0.22 -27.07
C ASP A 40 25.79 -1.42 -27.90
N ILE A 41 25.20 -2.59 -27.65
CA ILE A 41 25.42 -3.79 -28.45
C ILE A 41 24.48 -3.71 -29.66
N GLU A 42 25.05 -3.40 -30.85
CA GLU A 42 24.30 -3.10 -32.07
C GLU A 42 23.17 -4.12 -32.39
N GLY A 43 23.48 -5.42 -32.35
CA GLY A 43 22.48 -6.47 -32.58
C GLY A 43 21.36 -6.51 -31.53
N HIS A 44 21.68 -6.17 -30.28
CA HIS A 44 20.67 -6.12 -29.20
C HIS A 44 19.76 -4.89 -29.34
N GLU A 45 20.32 -3.74 -29.64
CA GLU A 45 19.54 -2.51 -29.84
C GLU A 45 18.65 -2.62 -31.10
N ALA A 46 19.15 -3.25 -32.16
CA ALA A 46 18.35 -3.55 -33.35
C ALA A 46 17.17 -4.48 -33.05
N ALA A 47 17.40 -5.55 -32.27
CA ALA A 47 16.34 -6.47 -31.85
C ALA A 47 15.31 -5.78 -30.93
N ASP A 48 15.75 -4.93 -30.00
CA ASP A 48 14.86 -4.16 -29.10
C ASP A 48 14.00 -3.17 -29.90
N LYS A 49 14.57 -2.51 -30.91
CA LYS A 49 13.84 -1.63 -31.83
C LYS A 49 12.75 -2.40 -32.59
N LEU A 50 13.11 -3.53 -33.20
CA LEU A 50 12.15 -4.38 -33.93
C LEU A 50 11.04 -4.92 -33.02
N ALA A 51 11.37 -5.30 -31.77
CA ALA A 51 10.40 -5.74 -30.79
C ALA A 51 9.41 -4.61 -30.42
N LYS A 52 9.89 -3.39 -30.26
CA LYS A 52 9.04 -2.21 -30.01
C LYS A 52 8.13 -1.89 -31.21
N GLU A 53 8.68 -1.93 -32.42
CA GLU A 53 7.91 -1.75 -33.65
C GLU A 53 6.81 -2.84 -33.77
N GLY A 54 7.17 -4.11 -33.55
CA GLY A 54 6.22 -5.23 -33.56
C GLY A 54 5.14 -5.10 -32.51
N ALA A 55 5.44 -4.56 -31.32
CA ALA A 55 4.48 -4.32 -30.27
C ALA A 55 3.45 -3.20 -30.60
N MET A 56 3.74 -2.36 -31.58
CA MET A 56 2.84 -1.30 -32.06
C MET A 56 2.01 -1.74 -33.29
N MET A 57 2.31 -2.88 -33.88
CA MET A 57 1.52 -3.43 -34.98
C MET A 57 0.16 -3.91 -34.48
N GLU A 58 -0.81 -3.99 -35.39
CA GLU A 58 -2.10 -4.57 -35.09
C GLU A 58 -1.96 -6.03 -34.66
N ALA A 59 -2.68 -6.40 -33.60
CA ALA A 59 -2.59 -7.75 -33.05
C ALA A 59 -3.13 -8.79 -34.07
N ALA A 60 -2.40 -9.89 -34.25
CA ALA A 60 -2.88 -10.98 -35.08
C ALA A 60 -4.22 -11.55 -34.53
N SER A 61 -5.13 -11.95 -35.41
CA SER A 61 -6.48 -12.41 -35.08
C SER A 61 -6.54 -13.61 -34.13
N GLU A 62 -5.44 -14.34 -33.96
CA GLU A 62 -5.31 -15.53 -33.11
C GLU A 62 -4.40 -15.32 -31.88
N THR A 63 -4.33 -14.11 -31.34
CA THR A 63 -3.53 -13.86 -30.14
C THR A 63 -4.30 -14.19 -28.86
N TRP A 64 -3.75 -15.06 -28.06
CA TRP A 64 -4.26 -15.39 -26.72
C TRP A 64 -3.56 -14.55 -25.66
N PRO A 65 -4.31 -13.94 -24.72
CA PRO A 65 -3.69 -13.16 -23.66
C PRO A 65 -2.87 -14.06 -22.74
N THR A 66 -1.65 -13.64 -22.44
CA THR A 66 -0.80 -14.37 -21.47
C THR A 66 -1.34 -14.20 -20.04
N VAL A 67 -1.02 -15.15 -19.16
CA VAL A 67 -1.36 -15.03 -17.72
C VAL A 67 -0.77 -13.75 -17.11
N ALA A 68 0.41 -13.33 -17.54
CA ALA A 68 1.02 -12.08 -17.07
C ALA A 68 0.21 -10.85 -17.52
N TRP A 69 -0.32 -10.84 -18.73
CA TRP A 69 -1.21 -9.79 -19.21
C TRP A 69 -2.53 -9.78 -18.41
N ALA A 70 -3.15 -10.96 -18.24
CA ALA A 70 -4.40 -11.09 -17.49
C ALA A 70 -4.25 -10.60 -16.03
N ARG A 71 -3.15 -10.97 -15.36
CA ARG A 71 -2.81 -10.49 -14.01
C ARG A 71 -2.65 -8.96 -13.97
N ARG A 72 -2.00 -8.35 -14.97
CA ARG A 72 -1.88 -6.89 -15.06
C ARG A 72 -3.23 -6.21 -15.26
N GLN A 73 -4.08 -6.73 -16.14
CA GLN A 73 -5.43 -6.20 -16.37
C GLN A 73 -6.28 -6.31 -15.10
N HIS A 74 -6.30 -7.48 -14.47
CA HIS A 74 -7.00 -7.67 -13.21
C HIS A 74 -6.53 -6.70 -12.12
N LYS A 75 -5.22 -6.55 -11.96
CA LYS A 75 -4.65 -5.60 -10.99
C LYS A 75 -5.07 -4.15 -11.29
N LYS A 76 -5.10 -3.77 -12.56
CA LYS A 76 -5.57 -2.44 -12.99
C LYS A 76 -7.05 -2.27 -12.66
N GLN A 77 -7.90 -3.20 -13.11
CA GLN A 77 -9.34 -3.16 -12.84
C GLN A 77 -9.65 -3.11 -11.34
N THR A 78 -9.00 -3.95 -10.54
CA THR A 78 -9.16 -3.93 -9.08
C THR A 78 -8.81 -2.58 -8.48
N LYS A 79 -7.71 -1.95 -8.95
CA LYS A 79 -7.31 -0.62 -8.49
C LYS A 79 -8.35 0.44 -8.85
N ASP A 80 -8.84 0.39 -10.09
CA ASP A 80 -9.82 1.35 -10.60
C ASP A 80 -11.15 1.19 -9.84
N SER A 81 -11.65 -0.04 -9.67
CA SER A 81 -12.88 -0.34 -8.91
C SER A 81 -12.76 0.08 -7.42
N ILE A 82 -11.59 -0.10 -6.80
CA ILE A 82 -11.37 0.36 -5.42
C ILE A 82 -11.39 1.89 -5.36
N ALA A 83 -10.83 2.58 -6.35
CA ALA A 83 -10.85 4.03 -6.41
C ALA A 83 -12.27 4.57 -6.59
N GLU A 84 -13.04 3.99 -7.51
CA GLU A 84 -14.46 4.32 -7.72
C GLU A 84 -15.27 4.08 -6.45
N TRP A 85 -15.18 2.89 -5.87
CA TRP A 85 -15.84 2.59 -4.61
C TRP A 85 -15.46 3.58 -3.50
N TRP A 86 -14.18 3.99 -3.41
CA TRP A 86 -13.71 4.95 -2.40
C TRP A 86 -14.36 6.33 -2.58
N GLU A 87 -14.53 6.78 -3.83
CA GLU A 87 -15.19 8.06 -4.11
C GLU A 87 -16.69 8.06 -3.75
N GLU A 88 -17.34 6.90 -3.81
CA GLU A 88 -18.74 6.74 -3.46
C GLU A 88 -19.01 6.67 -1.95
N GLN A 89 -17.97 6.51 -1.12
CA GLN A 89 -18.16 6.40 0.34
C GLN A 89 -18.47 7.76 0.98
N ASP A 90 -19.54 7.82 1.75
CA ASP A 90 -19.99 9.01 2.48
C ASP A 90 -19.39 9.15 3.89
N GLU A 91 -18.37 8.38 4.25
CA GLU A 91 -17.73 8.46 5.58
C GLU A 91 -16.75 9.65 5.66
N PRO A 92 -17.24 10.87 5.98
CA PRO A 92 -16.47 12.11 5.82
C PRO A 92 -15.21 12.11 6.69
N ARG A 93 -15.30 11.56 7.91
CA ARG A 93 -14.17 11.56 8.83
C ARG A 93 -13.00 10.70 8.34
N TYR A 94 -13.28 9.52 7.80
CA TYR A 94 -12.20 8.64 7.32
C TYR A 94 -11.57 9.20 6.04
N ARG A 95 -12.34 9.82 5.18
CA ARG A 95 -11.87 10.50 3.95
C ARG A 95 -11.01 11.73 4.25
N GLU A 96 -11.31 12.48 5.32
CA GLU A 96 -10.44 13.56 5.78
C GLU A 96 -9.03 13.07 6.17
N VAL A 97 -8.93 11.87 6.73
CA VAL A 97 -7.66 11.27 7.15
C VAL A 97 -6.94 10.58 6.00
N LYS A 98 -7.69 10.01 5.06
CA LYS A 98 -7.17 9.24 3.92
C LYS A 98 -7.84 9.71 2.64
N SER A 99 -7.05 10.30 1.75
CA SER A 99 -7.52 10.76 0.45
C SER A 99 -7.72 9.63 -0.57
N TYR A 100 -7.23 8.42 -0.29
CA TYR A 100 -7.30 7.27 -1.19
C TYR A 100 -7.29 5.94 -0.42
N ALA A 101 -7.92 4.91 -0.99
CA ALA A 101 -8.07 3.57 -0.39
C ALA A 101 -6.81 2.70 -0.55
N VAL A 102 -5.65 3.15 -0.06
CA VAL A 102 -4.42 2.35 -0.09
C VAL A 102 -3.92 2.08 1.32
N VAL A 103 -3.65 0.83 1.62
CA VAL A 103 -2.98 0.44 2.86
C VAL A 103 -1.51 0.84 2.78
N SER A 104 -1.07 1.73 3.67
CA SER A 104 0.34 2.10 3.72
C SER A 104 1.19 0.91 4.19
N LYS A 105 2.30 0.67 3.51
CA LYS A 105 3.25 -0.42 3.86
C LYS A 105 3.72 -0.34 5.32
N GLY A 106 3.81 0.86 5.89
CA GLY A 106 4.19 1.08 7.28
C GLY A 106 3.18 0.53 8.31
N LEU A 107 1.92 0.29 7.92
CA LEU A 107 0.93 -0.30 8.85
C LEU A 107 1.17 -1.79 9.10
N VAL A 108 1.69 -2.51 8.10
CA VAL A 108 1.88 -3.96 8.19
C VAL A 108 2.91 -4.35 9.25
N SER A 109 3.85 -3.46 9.55
CA SER A 109 4.90 -3.67 10.56
C SER A 109 4.53 -3.22 11.97
N LEU A 110 3.35 -2.60 12.17
CA LEU A 110 2.93 -2.12 13.48
C LEU A 110 2.37 -3.26 14.34
N LYS A 111 2.50 -3.11 15.66
CA LYS A 111 1.84 -4.01 16.61
C LYS A 111 0.32 -3.93 16.47
N ARG A 112 -0.37 -5.06 16.61
CA ARG A 112 -1.83 -5.14 16.47
C ARG A 112 -2.57 -4.13 17.38
N ALA A 113 -2.12 -3.95 18.61
CA ALA A 113 -2.70 -2.98 19.54
C ALA A 113 -2.55 -1.54 19.02
N THR A 114 -1.42 -1.20 18.43
CA THR A 114 -1.17 0.13 17.84
C THR A 114 -2.02 0.36 16.59
N ILE A 115 -2.16 -0.65 15.73
CA ILE A 115 -3.07 -0.59 14.57
C ILE A 115 -4.51 -0.35 15.03
N HIS A 116 -4.97 -1.09 16.04
CA HIS A 116 -6.31 -0.89 16.61
C HIS A 116 -6.53 0.57 17.07
N ARG A 117 -5.57 1.13 17.82
CA ARG A 117 -5.64 2.53 18.29
C ARG A 117 -5.61 3.54 17.14
N LEU A 118 -4.82 3.28 16.11
CA LEU A 118 -4.75 4.13 14.92
C LEU A 118 -6.07 4.12 14.15
N LEU A 119 -6.65 2.94 13.93
CA LEU A 119 -7.94 2.80 13.23
C LEU A 119 -9.07 3.45 14.03
N ALA A 120 -9.08 3.28 15.35
CA ALA A 120 -10.01 3.96 16.24
C ALA A 120 -9.89 5.49 16.12
N ALA A 121 -8.67 6.03 16.12
CA ALA A 121 -8.43 7.47 15.96
C ALA A 121 -8.89 7.99 14.59
N ARG A 122 -8.68 7.21 13.52
CA ARG A 122 -9.14 7.56 12.16
C ARG A 122 -10.64 7.61 12.02
N SER A 123 -11.33 6.58 12.52
CA SER A 123 -12.79 6.47 12.41
C SER A 123 -13.55 7.28 13.47
N GLY A 124 -12.90 7.65 14.57
CA GLY A 124 -13.56 8.20 15.74
C GLY A 124 -14.32 7.16 16.58
N HIS A 125 -14.24 5.88 16.20
CA HIS A 125 -14.88 4.77 16.91
C HIS A 125 -13.87 4.11 17.83
N GLY A 126 -13.97 4.38 19.12
CA GLY A 126 -13.05 3.83 20.10
C GLY A 126 -13.26 4.41 21.49
N ASP A 127 -12.24 4.35 22.33
CA ASP A 127 -12.28 4.87 23.70
C ASP A 127 -12.14 6.40 23.72
N PHE A 128 -13.17 7.08 23.20
CA PHE A 128 -13.27 8.53 23.12
C PHE A 128 -14.57 9.02 23.77
N ALA A 129 -14.50 10.16 24.46
CA ALA A 129 -15.65 10.72 25.17
C ALA A 129 -16.86 10.88 24.27
N GLN A 130 -16.70 11.49 23.09
CA GLN A 130 -17.78 11.69 22.13
C GLN A 130 -18.45 10.36 21.70
N TYR A 131 -17.64 9.29 21.52
CA TYR A 131 -18.16 7.99 21.17
C TYR A 131 -18.98 7.39 22.29
N HIS A 132 -18.49 7.46 23.53
CA HIS A 132 -19.20 6.94 24.70
C HIS A 132 -20.46 7.75 25.03
N GLU A 133 -20.41 9.05 24.91
CA GLU A 133 -21.57 9.95 25.07
C GLU A 133 -22.67 9.63 24.04
N ARG A 134 -22.30 9.40 22.77
CA ARG A 134 -23.24 9.07 21.69
C ARG A 134 -23.97 7.73 21.92
N PHE A 135 -23.29 6.75 22.47
CA PHE A 135 -23.82 5.41 22.69
C PHE A 135 -24.19 5.15 24.16
N GLU A 136 -24.28 6.21 24.99
CA GLU A 136 -24.73 6.17 26.39
C GLU A 136 -23.97 5.14 27.26
N HIS A 137 -22.66 5.00 27.06
CA HIS A 137 -21.83 4.11 27.86
C HIS A 137 -21.54 4.75 29.23
N ALA A 138 -22.40 4.46 30.23
CA ALA A 138 -22.35 5.07 31.56
C ALA A 138 -21.08 4.74 32.36
N ASP A 139 -20.45 3.60 32.10
CA ASP A 139 -19.26 3.08 32.79
C ASP A 139 -17.93 3.53 32.14
N ALA A 140 -17.99 4.30 31.05
CA ALA A 140 -16.82 4.69 30.30
C ALA A 140 -16.03 5.80 31.01
N ASN A 141 -14.70 5.64 31.06
CA ASN A 141 -13.82 6.70 31.51
C ASN A 141 -13.55 7.70 30.38
N ASN A 142 -14.32 8.80 30.36
CA ASN A 142 -14.26 9.82 29.31
C ASN A 142 -13.09 10.77 29.41
N HIS A 143 -12.27 10.71 30.47
CA HIS A 143 -11.17 11.64 30.70
C HIS A 143 -9.81 10.97 30.70
N CYS A 144 -8.85 11.63 30.11
CA CYS A 144 -7.43 11.31 30.25
C CYS A 144 -6.96 11.67 31.66
N SER A 145 -5.92 11.03 32.12
CA SER A 145 -5.29 11.37 33.41
C SER A 145 -4.72 12.81 33.50
N CYS A 146 -4.72 13.56 32.39
CA CYS A 146 -4.41 15.00 32.37
C CYS A 146 -5.64 15.87 32.67
N GLY A 147 -6.84 15.29 32.83
CA GLY A 147 -8.11 15.98 33.08
C GLY A 147 -8.91 16.38 31.82
N GLU A 148 -8.33 16.32 30.64
CA GLU A 148 -9.03 16.63 29.38
C GLU A 148 -9.86 15.45 28.90
N LYS A 149 -10.96 15.72 28.14
CA LYS A 149 -11.75 14.68 27.49
C LYS A 149 -10.89 13.88 26.49
N LYS A 150 -11.13 12.58 26.45
CA LYS A 150 -10.51 11.69 25.44
C LYS A 150 -11.08 12.01 24.06
N ALA A 151 -10.22 12.38 23.13
CA ALA A 151 -10.55 12.60 21.73
C ALA A 151 -9.49 11.93 20.82
N PRO A 152 -9.80 11.63 19.56
CA PRO A 152 -8.82 11.04 18.64
C PRO A 152 -7.52 11.84 18.52
N GLU A 153 -7.63 13.16 18.55
CA GLU A 153 -6.50 14.10 18.45
C GLU A 153 -5.83 14.40 19.80
N HIS A 154 -6.41 13.96 20.92
CA HIS A 154 -5.93 14.32 22.27
C HIS A 154 -4.45 13.97 22.48
N VAL A 155 -3.95 12.89 21.88
CA VAL A 155 -2.54 12.49 21.97
C VAL A 155 -1.56 13.60 21.54
N PHE A 156 -1.95 14.44 20.58
CA PHE A 156 -1.12 15.54 20.08
C PHE A 156 -1.07 16.73 21.05
N PHE A 157 -2.12 16.88 21.87
CA PHE A 157 -2.33 18.08 22.71
C PHE A 157 -2.28 17.79 24.21
N CYS A 158 -2.18 16.52 24.61
CA CYS A 158 -2.18 16.10 26.01
C CYS A 158 -1.07 16.82 26.80
N ARG A 159 -1.44 17.40 27.93
CA ARG A 159 -0.48 18.12 28.83
C ARG A 159 0.65 17.23 29.35
N LYS A 160 0.40 15.94 29.53
CA LYS A 160 1.39 14.98 30.02
C LYS A 160 2.47 14.58 29.00
N VAL A 161 2.26 14.84 27.70
CA VAL A 161 3.26 14.60 26.65
C VAL A 161 3.91 15.88 26.14
N GLN A 162 3.73 17.01 26.82
CA GLN A 162 4.16 18.35 26.35
C GLN A 162 5.62 18.44 25.94
N LYS A 163 6.53 17.77 26.66
CA LYS A 163 7.98 17.81 26.39
C LYS A 163 8.39 17.06 25.11
N HIS A 164 7.53 16.20 24.60
CA HIS A 164 7.81 15.29 23.48
C HIS A 164 6.78 15.40 22.35
N ARG A 165 6.10 16.53 22.21
CA ARG A 165 5.03 16.69 21.23
C ARG A 165 5.47 16.41 19.80
N LEU A 166 4.60 15.72 19.06
CA LEU A 166 4.72 15.60 17.60
C LEU A 166 4.36 16.90 16.88
N LEU A 167 3.49 17.71 17.46
CA LEU A 167 2.95 18.93 16.87
C LEU A 167 3.00 20.11 17.84
N PRO A 168 3.12 21.35 17.35
CA PRO A 168 2.94 22.56 18.14
C PRO A 168 1.56 22.60 18.82
N ARG A 169 1.41 23.37 19.91
CA ARG A 169 0.17 23.45 20.69
C ARG A 169 -1.05 23.90 19.86
N TYR A 170 -0.81 24.74 18.88
CA TYR A 170 -1.84 25.32 18.03
C TYR A 170 -1.75 24.82 16.59
N ALA A 171 -1.30 23.58 16.40
CA ALA A 171 -1.24 22.97 15.09
C ALA A 171 -2.63 22.92 14.46
N PRO A 172 -2.77 23.24 13.16
CA PRO A 172 -4.05 23.17 12.46
C PRO A 172 -4.53 21.71 12.35
N ARG A 173 -5.86 21.54 12.18
CA ARG A 173 -6.49 20.21 12.02
C ARG A 173 -5.77 19.34 10.96
N ALA A 174 -5.41 19.91 9.82
CA ALA A 174 -4.72 19.21 8.75
C ALA A 174 -3.42 18.55 9.20
N ALA A 175 -2.67 19.16 10.12
CA ALA A 175 -1.40 18.62 10.59
C ALA A 175 -1.56 17.30 11.37
N TYR A 176 -2.54 17.20 12.26
CA TYR A 176 -2.75 15.92 12.97
C TYR A 176 -3.44 14.87 12.09
N LEU A 177 -4.28 15.26 11.15
CA LEU A 177 -4.85 14.34 10.17
C LEU A 177 -3.76 13.70 9.31
N GLN A 178 -2.71 14.46 8.92
CA GLN A 178 -1.55 13.93 8.21
C GLN A 178 -0.83 12.82 9.02
N TYR A 179 -0.66 13.01 10.33
CA TYR A 179 -0.08 11.97 11.19
C TYR A 179 -0.96 10.73 11.31
N LEU A 180 -2.27 10.89 11.36
CA LEU A 180 -3.19 9.75 11.37
C LEU A 180 -3.26 9.05 10.00
N GLY A 181 -3.05 9.78 8.90
CA GLY A 181 -3.08 9.29 7.53
C GLY A 181 -1.74 8.79 7.04
N GLU A 182 -0.95 9.69 6.51
CA GLU A 182 0.28 9.38 5.77
C GLU A 182 1.46 9.08 6.68
N GLU A 183 1.61 9.81 7.79
CA GLU A 183 2.71 9.66 8.73
C GLU A 183 2.40 8.73 9.91
N SER A 184 1.49 7.80 9.71
CA SER A 184 1.01 6.88 10.76
C SER A 184 2.11 6.08 11.46
N ALA A 185 3.23 5.79 10.78
CA ALA A 185 4.38 5.15 11.41
C ALA A 185 5.09 6.06 12.43
N LYS A 186 5.12 7.38 12.19
CA LYS A 186 5.66 8.35 13.16
C LYS A 186 4.74 8.45 14.37
N TRP A 187 3.42 8.54 14.12
CA TRP A 187 2.41 8.53 15.18
C TRP A 187 2.53 7.26 16.04
N ALA A 188 2.65 6.09 15.42
CA ALA A 188 2.78 4.81 16.11
C ALA A 188 4.01 4.78 17.03
N ARG A 189 5.18 5.14 16.53
CA ARG A 189 6.41 5.23 17.35
C ARG A 189 6.26 6.17 18.52
N PHE A 190 5.59 7.29 18.31
CA PHE A 190 5.36 8.27 19.38
C PHE A 190 4.45 7.70 20.47
N VAL A 191 3.29 7.14 20.13
CA VAL A 191 2.35 6.63 21.13
C VAL A 191 2.91 5.42 21.90
N GLU A 192 3.68 4.57 21.23
CA GLU A 192 4.36 3.44 21.85
C GLU A 192 5.49 3.90 22.77
N GLY A 193 6.37 4.80 22.31
CA GLY A 193 7.49 5.33 23.09
C GLY A 193 7.06 6.09 24.34
N MET A 194 5.89 6.75 24.30
CA MET A 194 5.30 7.45 25.42
C MET A 194 4.42 6.58 26.32
N GLU A 195 4.18 5.32 25.95
CA GLU A 195 3.20 4.44 26.62
C GLU A 195 1.84 5.14 26.77
N PHE A 196 1.44 5.91 25.72
CA PHE A 196 0.31 6.84 25.83
C PHE A 196 -0.99 6.14 26.27
N PHE A 197 -1.36 5.06 25.59
CA PHE A 197 -2.61 4.36 25.81
C PHE A 197 -2.58 3.33 26.96
N THR A 198 -1.44 3.12 27.58
CA THR A 198 -1.28 2.20 28.72
C THR A 198 -1.04 2.92 30.04
N ARG A 199 -0.33 4.04 30.00
CA ARG A 199 0.07 4.77 31.20
C ARG A 199 -0.54 6.17 31.32
N ILE A 200 -0.57 6.93 30.21
CA ILE A 200 -0.99 8.34 30.23
C ILE A 200 -2.51 8.47 30.08
N CYS A 201 -3.07 7.79 29.12
CA CYS A 201 -4.49 7.83 28.79
C CYS A 201 -5.03 6.40 28.62
N PRO A 202 -5.06 5.59 29.71
CA PRO A 202 -5.57 4.23 29.68
C PRO A 202 -7.09 4.22 29.41
N ARG A 203 -7.57 3.03 29.04
CA ARG A 203 -8.99 2.76 28.81
C ARG A 203 -9.81 2.89 30.08
#